data_f9a0c8a225c0a989c99d573fd24f41a6
#
_entry.id   f9a0c8a225c0a989c99d573fd24f41a6
#
_cell.length_a   1.000
_cell.length_b   1.000
_cell.length_c   1.000
_cell.angle_alpha   90.00
_cell.angle_beta   90.00
_cell.angle_gamma   90.00
#
_symmetry.space_group_name_H-M   'P 1'
#
loop_
_entity.id
_entity.type
_entity.pdbx_description
1 polymer ?
#
loop_
_entity_poly.entity_id
_entity_poly.type
_entity_poly.pdbx_seq_one_letter_code
_entity_poly.pdbx_strand_id
1 'polypeptide(L)'
;SFVSYGAEAESVIRVGFPVQSGLTMKDENGNYAGYTYDYLKEIGQYTGWTYEFVEPQGSMDEQLIQMMDMLERGELDLVGAMNNNKQTSSVFDFPSENYGNAYSVIAVRDDDDRIDEYNLSDFKGLRIALLKQADYHNEKFYQYAKLNGIQYEIVWCERDGEQEERVYSGKADALLSVDVSLSQGFRPVAKFSPTPFYFATTKGNTKIINELNRAISYISENNPTLQMNLYNKYFSRSGSQMHLNSKEREYIQEHPVLKVLVHDGFGPIQYYDGKGQVQGVARDLLSSIAQKAGWTLEYVYADDYSEFEQALNEGRADVILSILYDYDAVQRRNVLLSNPYLETESVLVARDGFDMTNLKGGVQAVYMGMRKSDDDRTDVRFYDSLEESLNAVERGECDYTYSNSYTASYYLSRNQYEHVAIYPQAGSDSVKYSIGILRKDDKQILAILNKGIRSIETGELEKYIYNNAQQKQEVTLRTFIRDNSVPFILFTLLAASGLLALIYAHYRSQMRMKRQIELENTRYRYLSDILKEVTFTYDYGSDVLTLSREGVEIFGTDKSIGQYSRYQGSSGQEEGLPS
;
A
#
# COMPACT_ATOMS: atom_id res chain seq x y z
N SER A 1 -23.57 28.62 -31.62
CA SER A 1 -24.45 27.76 -32.42
C SER A 1 -24.18 26.33 -32.04
N PHE A 2 -25.06 25.76 -31.18
CA PHE A 2 -25.09 24.34 -30.93
C PHE A 2 -25.55 23.63 -32.20
N VAL A 3 -24.72 22.83 -32.83
CA VAL A 3 -25.12 21.89 -33.87
C VAL A 3 -25.92 20.79 -33.13
N SER A 4 -27.23 20.78 -33.34
CA SER A 4 -28.10 19.68 -32.98
C SER A 4 -27.68 18.49 -33.86
N TYR A 5 -26.94 17.55 -33.34
CA TYR A 5 -26.87 16.20 -33.89
C TYR A 5 -28.28 15.63 -33.75
N GLY A 6 -28.89 15.28 -34.88
CA GLY A 6 -30.17 14.60 -34.89
C GLY A 6 -30.10 13.36 -34.00
N ALA A 7 -31.00 13.26 -33.03
CA ALA A 7 -31.18 12.05 -32.25
C ALA A 7 -31.52 10.91 -33.21
N GLU A 8 -30.58 10.03 -33.53
CA GLU A 8 -30.90 8.70 -33.99
C GLU A 8 -31.80 8.07 -32.92
N ALA A 9 -32.92 7.50 -33.33
CA ALA A 9 -33.86 6.90 -32.41
C ALA A 9 -33.10 5.88 -31.56
N GLU A 10 -33.12 6.03 -30.24
CA GLU A 10 -32.55 5.08 -29.29
C GLU A 10 -33.08 3.68 -29.63
N SER A 11 -32.19 2.77 -30.04
CA SER A 11 -32.57 1.40 -30.32
C SER A 11 -32.69 0.65 -29.01
N VAL A 12 -33.91 0.48 -28.52
CA VAL A 12 -34.21 -0.35 -27.34
C VAL A 12 -34.07 -1.82 -27.72
N ILE A 13 -33.22 -2.57 -27.05
CA ILE A 13 -32.97 -3.99 -27.25
C ILE A 13 -33.59 -4.78 -26.09
N ARG A 14 -34.50 -5.69 -26.39
CA ARG A 14 -35.14 -6.58 -25.40
C ARG A 14 -34.23 -7.76 -25.15
N VAL A 15 -33.73 -7.89 -23.94
CA VAL A 15 -32.74 -8.91 -23.54
C VAL A 15 -33.38 -9.89 -22.57
N GLY A 16 -33.32 -11.17 -22.89
CA GLY A 16 -33.68 -12.22 -21.95
C GLY A 16 -32.70 -12.28 -20.78
N PHE A 17 -33.20 -12.16 -19.55
CA PHE A 17 -32.40 -12.04 -18.34
C PHE A 17 -32.82 -13.08 -17.30
N PRO A 18 -32.36 -14.34 -17.43
CA PRO A 18 -32.60 -15.37 -16.39
C PRO A 18 -31.76 -14.98 -15.16
N VAL A 19 -32.33 -15.15 -13.96
CA VAL A 19 -31.57 -14.82 -12.73
C VAL A 19 -30.62 -15.97 -12.40
N GLN A 20 -29.35 -15.80 -12.83
CA GLN A 20 -28.26 -16.76 -12.63
C GLN A 20 -27.08 -16.05 -11.97
N SER A 21 -26.66 -16.59 -10.82
CA SER A 21 -25.55 -15.99 -10.03
C SER A 21 -24.30 -15.80 -10.88
N GLY A 22 -23.71 -14.60 -10.81
CA GLY A 22 -22.50 -14.24 -11.53
C GLY A 22 -22.69 -13.87 -13.01
N LEU A 23 -23.61 -14.51 -13.74
CA LEU A 23 -23.87 -14.19 -15.17
C LEU A 23 -24.90 -13.07 -15.33
N THR A 24 -26.09 -13.28 -14.80
CA THR A 24 -27.25 -12.40 -14.87
C THR A 24 -27.89 -12.38 -13.49
N MET A 25 -27.69 -11.32 -12.73
CA MET A 25 -28.12 -11.24 -11.33
C MET A 25 -28.66 -9.86 -10.98
N LYS A 26 -29.24 -9.74 -9.81
CA LYS A 26 -29.53 -8.45 -9.18
C LYS A 26 -28.63 -8.28 -7.95
N ASP A 27 -28.18 -7.06 -7.74
CA ASP A 27 -27.43 -6.69 -6.54
C ASP A 27 -28.36 -6.61 -5.32
N GLU A 28 -27.79 -6.35 -4.14
CA GLU A 28 -28.53 -6.19 -2.88
C GLU A 28 -29.57 -5.06 -2.91
N ASN A 29 -29.45 -4.12 -3.82
CA ASN A 29 -30.37 -2.99 -4.03
C ASN A 29 -31.42 -3.28 -5.11
N GLY A 30 -31.38 -4.45 -5.74
CA GLY A 30 -32.28 -4.86 -6.80
C GLY A 30 -31.91 -4.36 -8.19
N ASN A 31 -30.71 -3.78 -8.38
CA ASN A 31 -30.22 -3.36 -9.69
C ASN A 31 -29.66 -4.55 -10.46
N TYR A 32 -29.77 -4.49 -11.80
CA TYR A 32 -29.18 -5.50 -12.66
C TYR A 32 -27.65 -5.49 -12.54
N ALA A 33 -27.08 -6.68 -12.46
CA ALA A 33 -25.66 -6.92 -12.31
C ALA A 33 -25.27 -8.26 -12.95
N GLY A 34 -23.98 -8.57 -12.98
CA GLY A 34 -23.45 -9.82 -13.52
C GLY A 34 -22.60 -9.61 -14.77
N TYR A 35 -21.88 -10.67 -15.14
CA TYR A 35 -20.94 -10.67 -16.26
C TYR A 35 -21.61 -10.21 -17.57
N THR A 36 -22.75 -10.80 -17.90
CA THR A 36 -23.51 -10.48 -19.13
C THR A 36 -24.01 -9.04 -19.10
N TYR A 37 -24.51 -8.57 -17.96
CA TYR A 37 -24.98 -7.20 -17.82
C TYR A 37 -23.85 -6.17 -17.99
N ASP A 38 -22.72 -6.39 -17.35
CA ASP A 38 -21.58 -5.48 -17.48
C ASP A 38 -20.99 -5.49 -18.90
N TYR A 39 -20.98 -6.65 -19.58
CA TYR A 39 -20.56 -6.72 -20.97
C TYR A 39 -21.53 -6.01 -21.92
N LEU A 40 -22.84 -6.10 -21.67
CA LEU A 40 -23.87 -5.38 -22.43
C LEU A 40 -23.71 -3.85 -22.29
N LYS A 41 -23.30 -3.35 -21.13
CA LYS A 41 -22.99 -1.91 -20.98
C LYS A 41 -21.87 -1.46 -21.89
N GLU A 42 -20.83 -2.28 -22.03
CA GLU A 42 -19.75 -1.99 -22.96
C GLU A 42 -20.24 -2.02 -24.42
N ILE A 43 -21.04 -3.00 -24.81
CA ILE A 43 -21.67 -3.03 -26.15
C ILE A 43 -22.49 -1.77 -26.38
N GLY A 44 -23.28 -1.34 -25.41
CA GLY A 44 -24.11 -0.14 -25.49
C GLY A 44 -23.33 1.14 -25.78
N GLN A 45 -22.08 1.25 -25.29
CA GLN A 45 -21.21 2.40 -25.56
C GLN A 45 -20.81 2.52 -27.05
N TYR A 46 -20.70 1.39 -27.75
CA TYR A 46 -20.32 1.35 -29.17
C TYR A 46 -21.51 1.31 -30.13
N THR A 47 -22.69 0.90 -29.66
CA THR A 47 -23.90 0.77 -30.49
C THR A 47 -24.93 1.85 -30.26
N GLY A 48 -24.87 2.55 -29.10
CA GLY A 48 -25.94 3.44 -28.65
C GLY A 48 -27.20 2.70 -28.19
N TRP A 49 -27.12 1.40 -27.97
CA TRP A 49 -28.26 0.60 -27.52
C TRP A 49 -28.63 0.93 -26.06
N THR A 50 -29.93 0.96 -25.81
CA THR A 50 -30.51 0.87 -24.46
C THR A 50 -31.19 -0.49 -24.31
N TYR A 51 -31.30 -0.98 -23.08
CA TYR A 51 -31.73 -2.35 -22.83
C TYR A 51 -33.02 -2.39 -22.02
N GLU A 52 -33.94 -3.23 -22.47
CA GLU A 52 -35.12 -3.67 -21.70
C GLU A 52 -34.91 -5.12 -21.30
N PHE A 53 -34.77 -5.41 -19.99
CA PHE A 53 -34.53 -6.76 -19.51
C PHE A 53 -35.84 -7.46 -19.22
N VAL A 54 -36.01 -8.65 -19.81
CA VAL A 54 -37.19 -9.53 -19.64
C VAL A 54 -36.79 -10.69 -18.75
N GLU A 55 -37.43 -10.80 -17.58
CA GLU A 55 -37.15 -11.82 -16.58
C GLU A 55 -38.20 -12.96 -16.72
N PRO A 56 -37.83 -14.13 -17.26
CA PRO A 56 -38.73 -15.30 -17.29
C PRO A 56 -38.92 -15.83 -15.88
N GLN A 57 -40.00 -16.58 -15.69
CA GLN A 57 -40.39 -17.14 -14.39
C GLN A 57 -40.26 -18.66 -14.39
N GLY A 58 -40.03 -19.24 -13.21
CA GLY A 58 -39.94 -20.70 -13.04
C GLY A 58 -38.53 -21.17 -12.66
N SER A 59 -38.29 -22.48 -12.75
CA SER A 59 -36.96 -23.08 -12.60
C SER A 59 -36.00 -22.58 -13.68
N MET A 60 -34.69 -22.74 -13.50
CA MET A 60 -33.68 -22.30 -14.48
C MET A 60 -33.95 -22.94 -15.87
N ASP A 61 -34.26 -24.23 -15.93
CA ASP A 61 -34.54 -24.91 -17.19
C ASP A 61 -35.79 -24.33 -17.87
N GLU A 62 -36.85 -24.06 -17.11
CA GLU A 62 -38.07 -23.44 -17.63
C GLU A 62 -37.79 -22.02 -18.13
N GLN A 63 -36.99 -21.24 -17.43
CA GLN A 63 -36.56 -19.90 -17.84
C GLN A 63 -35.79 -19.95 -19.16
N LEU A 64 -34.83 -20.86 -19.29
CA LEU A 64 -34.02 -21.02 -20.51
C LEU A 64 -34.89 -21.42 -21.72
N ILE A 65 -35.79 -22.40 -21.56
CA ILE A 65 -36.73 -22.82 -22.60
C ILE A 65 -37.63 -21.66 -23.01
N GLN A 66 -38.19 -20.95 -22.05
CA GLN A 66 -39.07 -19.80 -22.32
C GLN A 66 -38.34 -18.70 -23.10
N MET A 67 -37.07 -18.36 -22.72
CA MET A 67 -36.28 -17.36 -23.44
C MET A 67 -35.97 -17.78 -24.88
N MET A 68 -35.63 -19.06 -25.09
CA MET A 68 -35.35 -19.59 -26.43
C MET A 68 -36.58 -19.48 -27.31
N ASP A 69 -37.74 -19.85 -26.79
CA ASP A 69 -39.04 -19.74 -27.52
C ASP A 69 -39.38 -18.26 -27.83
N MET A 70 -39.17 -17.35 -26.87
CA MET A 70 -39.41 -15.92 -27.06
C MET A 70 -38.43 -15.31 -28.09
N LEU A 71 -37.13 -15.72 -28.05
CA LEU A 71 -36.15 -15.29 -29.02
C LEU A 71 -36.48 -15.79 -30.43
N GLU A 72 -36.90 -17.05 -30.57
CA GLU A 72 -37.32 -17.63 -31.87
C GLU A 72 -38.53 -16.88 -32.46
N ARG A 73 -39.47 -16.49 -31.61
CA ARG A 73 -40.67 -15.72 -32.03
C ARG A 73 -40.39 -14.21 -32.23
N GLY A 74 -39.16 -13.73 -31.94
CA GLY A 74 -38.84 -12.33 -32.04
C GLY A 74 -39.43 -11.43 -30.93
N GLU A 75 -39.88 -12.03 -29.83
CA GLU A 75 -40.36 -11.33 -28.65
C GLU A 75 -39.18 -10.80 -27.81
N LEU A 76 -38.00 -11.42 -27.92
CA LEU A 76 -36.69 -10.92 -27.49
C LEU A 76 -35.83 -10.62 -28.70
N ASP A 77 -34.90 -9.67 -28.52
CA ASP A 77 -33.93 -9.31 -29.53
C ASP A 77 -32.58 -10.01 -29.26
N LEU A 78 -32.26 -10.29 -28.00
CA LEU A 78 -30.97 -10.82 -27.57
C LEU A 78 -31.09 -11.73 -26.36
N VAL A 79 -30.33 -12.83 -26.35
CA VAL A 79 -30.11 -13.70 -25.19
C VAL A 79 -28.62 -13.97 -25.06
N GLY A 80 -28.08 -13.83 -23.84
CA GLY A 80 -26.68 -14.10 -23.54
C GLY A 80 -26.42 -15.53 -23.07
N ALA A 81 -25.16 -15.87 -22.85
CA ALA A 81 -24.66 -17.15 -22.35
C ALA A 81 -25.08 -18.38 -23.17
N MET A 82 -25.29 -18.20 -24.46
CA MET A 82 -25.70 -19.25 -25.38
C MET A 82 -24.53 -20.01 -25.98
N ASN A 83 -24.64 -21.31 -26.10
CA ASN A 83 -23.69 -22.16 -26.83
C ASN A 83 -23.98 -22.11 -28.33
N ASN A 84 -22.96 -21.81 -29.14
CA ASN A 84 -23.03 -21.87 -30.59
C ASN A 84 -22.63 -23.29 -31.06
N ASN A 85 -23.61 -24.14 -31.30
CA ASN A 85 -23.43 -25.49 -31.83
C ASN A 85 -24.41 -25.77 -33.01
N LYS A 86 -24.33 -26.93 -33.64
CA LYS A 86 -25.18 -27.28 -34.81
C LYS A 86 -26.66 -27.14 -34.55
N GLN A 87 -27.12 -27.46 -33.34
CA GLN A 87 -28.52 -27.40 -32.99
C GLN A 87 -28.98 -25.94 -32.81
N THR A 88 -28.30 -25.18 -32.00
CA THR A 88 -28.63 -23.76 -31.72
C THR A 88 -28.45 -22.88 -32.94
N SER A 89 -27.39 -23.07 -33.73
CA SER A 89 -27.14 -22.30 -34.95
C SER A 89 -28.10 -22.60 -36.10
N SER A 90 -28.90 -23.68 -36.02
CA SER A 90 -30.00 -23.90 -36.96
C SER A 90 -31.20 -22.99 -36.71
N VAL A 91 -31.37 -22.52 -35.48
CA VAL A 91 -32.52 -21.72 -35.01
C VAL A 91 -32.19 -20.25 -34.81
N PHE A 92 -30.96 -19.95 -34.34
CA PHE A 92 -30.51 -18.60 -33.96
C PHE A 92 -29.30 -18.18 -34.80
N ASP A 93 -29.05 -16.88 -34.83
CA ASP A 93 -27.80 -16.33 -35.33
C ASP A 93 -26.90 -15.88 -34.17
N PHE A 94 -25.60 -16.03 -34.38
CA PHE A 94 -24.53 -15.73 -33.41
C PHE A 94 -23.50 -14.78 -34.01
N PRO A 95 -22.90 -13.86 -33.25
CA PRO A 95 -21.74 -13.11 -33.69
C PRO A 95 -20.56 -14.05 -33.93
N SER A 96 -19.57 -13.57 -34.71
CA SER A 96 -18.34 -14.32 -35.02
C SER A 96 -17.45 -14.57 -33.80
N GLU A 97 -17.48 -13.67 -32.84
CA GLU A 97 -16.67 -13.76 -31.62
C GLU A 97 -17.56 -14.01 -30.39
N ASN A 98 -17.04 -14.82 -29.47
CA ASN A 98 -17.66 -15.03 -28.15
C ASN A 98 -17.38 -13.83 -27.24
N TYR A 99 -18.19 -13.64 -26.22
CA TYR A 99 -17.97 -12.60 -25.22
C TYR A 99 -17.51 -13.15 -23.87
N GLY A 100 -17.29 -14.47 -23.75
CA GLY A 100 -16.77 -15.12 -22.58
C GLY A 100 -16.58 -16.61 -22.73
N ASN A 101 -15.94 -17.23 -21.75
CA ASN A 101 -15.74 -18.68 -21.68
C ASN A 101 -16.17 -19.21 -20.31
N ALA A 102 -16.85 -20.35 -20.33
CA ALA A 102 -17.11 -21.18 -19.15
C ALA A 102 -16.13 -22.36 -19.16
N TYR A 103 -15.77 -22.87 -18.00
CA TYR A 103 -14.83 -23.99 -17.88
C TYR A 103 -15.49 -25.14 -17.12
N SER A 104 -15.23 -26.38 -17.56
CA SER A 104 -15.53 -27.54 -16.74
C SER A 104 -14.59 -27.56 -15.54
N VAL A 105 -15.14 -27.84 -14.35
CA VAL A 105 -14.37 -27.86 -13.10
C VAL A 105 -14.66 -29.13 -12.30
N ILE A 106 -13.60 -29.67 -11.69
CA ILE A 106 -13.77 -30.58 -10.54
C ILE A 106 -13.77 -29.67 -9.31
N ALA A 107 -14.84 -29.74 -8.53
CA ALA A 107 -15.02 -28.92 -7.35
C ALA A 107 -15.21 -29.76 -6.10
N VAL A 108 -14.68 -29.28 -4.98
CA VAL A 108 -14.81 -29.87 -3.65
C VAL A 108 -15.47 -28.87 -2.72
N ARG A 109 -15.88 -29.28 -1.53
CA ARG A 109 -16.38 -28.35 -0.52
C ARG A 109 -15.28 -27.33 -0.15
N ASP A 110 -15.67 -26.11 0.17
CA ASP A 110 -14.74 -25.04 0.59
C ASP A 110 -13.91 -25.43 1.83
N ASP A 111 -14.47 -26.26 2.70
CA ASP A 111 -13.81 -26.74 3.92
C ASP A 111 -13.05 -28.07 3.75
N ASP A 112 -12.99 -28.64 2.55
CA ASP A 112 -12.21 -29.85 2.26
C ASP A 112 -10.76 -29.52 1.89
N ASP A 113 -9.88 -29.59 2.87
CA ASP A 113 -8.46 -29.27 2.72
C ASP A 113 -7.59 -30.43 2.25
N ARG A 114 -8.18 -31.62 1.98
CA ARG A 114 -7.44 -32.80 1.53
C ARG A 114 -6.94 -32.68 0.10
N ILE A 115 -7.63 -31.86 -0.71
CA ILE A 115 -7.41 -31.75 -2.15
C ILE A 115 -6.94 -30.34 -2.47
N ASP A 116 -5.72 -30.20 -2.95
CA ASP A 116 -5.16 -28.92 -3.36
C ASP A 116 -5.44 -28.63 -4.84
N GLU A 117 -5.56 -27.34 -5.19
CA GLU A 117 -5.70 -26.90 -6.57
C GLU A 117 -4.53 -27.39 -7.42
N TYR A 118 -4.84 -28.02 -8.54
CA TYR A 118 -3.86 -28.50 -9.53
C TYR A 118 -2.84 -29.53 -9.00
N ASN A 119 -3.00 -30.06 -7.81
CA ASN A 119 -2.19 -31.17 -7.31
C ASN A 119 -2.82 -32.50 -7.71
N LEU A 120 -2.47 -33.01 -8.88
CA LEU A 120 -3.06 -34.24 -9.44
C LEU A 120 -2.85 -35.49 -8.55
N SER A 121 -1.86 -35.49 -7.66
CA SER A 121 -1.65 -36.59 -6.72
C SER A 121 -2.79 -36.75 -5.70
N ASP A 122 -3.47 -35.64 -5.37
CA ASP A 122 -4.58 -35.63 -4.42
C ASP A 122 -5.88 -36.17 -5.06
N PHE A 123 -5.92 -36.30 -6.39
CA PHE A 123 -7.08 -36.78 -7.13
C PHE A 123 -7.17 -38.30 -7.21
N LYS A 124 -6.16 -39.02 -6.71
CA LYS A 124 -6.13 -40.49 -6.82
C LYS A 124 -7.23 -41.14 -5.98
N GLY A 125 -8.13 -41.83 -6.68
CA GLY A 125 -9.23 -42.61 -6.05
C GLY A 125 -10.40 -41.75 -5.55
N LEU A 126 -10.51 -40.48 -6.02
CA LEU A 126 -11.64 -39.64 -5.69
C LEU A 126 -12.95 -40.19 -6.24
N ARG A 127 -13.98 -40.15 -5.40
CA ARG A 127 -15.36 -40.38 -5.81
C ARG A 127 -15.96 -39.08 -6.34
N ILE A 128 -16.21 -39.02 -7.65
CA ILE A 128 -16.65 -37.79 -8.32
C ILE A 128 -18.11 -37.93 -8.73
N ALA A 129 -18.95 -37.02 -8.25
CA ALA A 129 -20.37 -36.96 -8.61
C ALA A 129 -20.53 -36.37 -10.02
N LEU A 130 -21.09 -37.16 -10.94
CA LEU A 130 -21.38 -36.79 -12.32
C LEU A 130 -22.90 -36.87 -12.58
N LEU A 131 -23.42 -35.85 -13.29
CA LEU A 131 -24.81 -35.83 -13.73
C LEU A 131 -24.97 -36.67 -15.01
N LYS A 132 -25.85 -37.64 -15.02
CA LYS A 132 -26.02 -38.60 -16.15
C LYS A 132 -26.33 -37.91 -17.47
N GLN A 133 -27.12 -36.86 -17.45
CA GLN A 133 -27.54 -36.13 -18.64
C GLN A 133 -26.58 -35.05 -19.12
N ALA A 134 -25.44 -34.87 -18.44
CA ALA A 134 -24.42 -33.89 -18.81
C ALA A 134 -23.34 -34.50 -19.73
N ASP A 135 -23.72 -35.19 -20.78
CA ASP A 135 -22.85 -35.97 -21.67
C ASP A 135 -21.62 -35.17 -22.14
N TYR A 136 -21.81 -33.93 -22.55
CA TYR A 136 -20.71 -33.07 -23.03
C TYR A 136 -19.65 -32.86 -21.96
N HIS A 137 -20.06 -32.47 -20.76
CA HIS A 137 -19.11 -32.19 -19.65
C HIS A 137 -18.48 -33.48 -19.13
N ASN A 138 -19.25 -34.59 -19.10
CA ASN A 138 -18.73 -35.89 -18.71
C ASN A 138 -17.65 -36.37 -19.68
N GLU A 139 -17.82 -36.19 -20.98
CA GLU A 139 -16.81 -36.54 -22.00
C GLU A 139 -15.54 -35.68 -21.82
N LYS A 140 -15.69 -34.39 -21.58
CA LYS A 140 -14.55 -33.49 -21.30
C LYS A 140 -13.79 -33.89 -20.05
N PHE A 141 -14.48 -34.30 -19.00
CA PHE A 141 -13.87 -34.85 -17.80
C PHE A 141 -13.10 -36.13 -18.08
N TYR A 142 -13.67 -37.09 -18.84
CA TYR A 142 -12.96 -38.32 -19.18
C TYR A 142 -11.68 -38.06 -19.96
N GLN A 143 -11.72 -37.14 -20.92
CA GLN A 143 -10.53 -36.72 -21.66
C GLN A 143 -9.48 -36.11 -20.75
N TYR A 144 -9.88 -35.21 -19.87
CA TYR A 144 -8.98 -34.58 -18.89
C TYR A 144 -8.35 -35.59 -17.92
N ALA A 145 -9.17 -36.47 -17.36
CA ALA A 145 -8.72 -37.50 -16.44
C ALA A 145 -7.75 -38.49 -17.12
N LYS A 146 -8.03 -38.91 -18.35
CA LYS A 146 -7.15 -39.78 -19.15
C LYS A 146 -5.81 -39.13 -19.45
N LEU A 147 -5.82 -37.85 -19.86
CA LEU A 147 -4.58 -37.09 -20.17
C LEU A 147 -3.67 -36.92 -18.94
N ASN A 148 -4.27 -36.79 -17.76
CA ASN A 148 -3.54 -36.55 -16.52
C ASN A 148 -3.34 -37.81 -15.67
N GLY A 149 -3.77 -38.97 -16.15
CA GLY A 149 -3.61 -40.24 -15.43
C GLY A 149 -4.38 -40.32 -14.12
N ILE A 150 -5.51 -39.57 -14.00
CA ILE A 150 -6.32 -39.51 -12.78
C ILE A 150 -7.12 -40.83 -12.65
N GLN A 151 -6.99 -41.47 -11.48
CA GLN A 151 -7.80 -42.63 -11.10
C GLN A 151 -8.94 -42.13 -10.22
N TYR A 152 -10.19 -42.43 -10.63
CA TYR A 152 -11.39 -41.94 -9.98
C TYR A 152 -12.49 -43.02 -9.96
N GLU A 153 -13.47 -42.80 -9.08
CA GLU A 153 -14.73 -43.56 -9.05
C GLU A 153 -15.90 -42.61 -9.38
N ILE A 154 -16.87 -43.07 -10.14
CA ILE A 154 -18.04 -42.25 -10.53
C ILE A 154 -19.19 -42.49 -9.56
N VAL A 155 -19.76 -41.42 -9.05
CA VAL A 155 -21.03 -41.39 -8.33
C VAL A 155 -22.09 -40.77 -9.24
N TRP A 156 -22.95 -41.57 -9.82
CA TRP A 156 -23.98 -41.07 -10.73
C TRP A 156 -25.09 -40.34 -10.01
N CYS A 157 -25.50 -39.20 -10.58
CA CYS A 157 -26.61 -38.35 -10.16
C CYS A 157 -27.62 -38.20 -11.30
N GLU A 158 -28.93 -38.18 -10.96
CA GLU A 158 -30.03 -38.15 -11.92
C GLU A 158 -30.62 -36.74 -12.11
N ARG A 159 -30.48 -35.86 -11.11
CA ARG A 159 -31.10 -34.54 -11.10
C ARG A 159 -30.12 -33.47 -10.63
N ASP A 160 -30.39 -32.22 -11.01
CA ASP A 160 -29.65 -31.07 -10.53
C ASP A 160 -29.73 -30.94 -9.00
N GLY A 161 -28.64 -30.51 -8.38
CA GLY A 161 -28.48 -30.42 -6.92
C GLY A 161 -28.13 -31.74 -6.23
N GLU A 162 -28.33 -32.90 -6.90
CA GLU A 162 -27.97 -34.20 -6.31
C GLU A 162 -26.45 -34.36 -6.15
N GLN A 163 -25.67 -33.76 -7.04
CA GLN A 163 -24.21 -33.80 -6.96
C GLN A 163 -23.70 -33.17 -5.64
N GLU A 164 -24.22 -32.00 -5.29
CA GLU A 164 -23.94 -31.31 -4.04
C GLU A 164 -24.38 -32.13 -2.83
N GLU A 165 -25.59 -32.71 -2.87
CA GLU A 165 -26.13 -33.60 -1.82
C GLU A 165 -25.19 -34.80 -1.58
N ARG A 166 -24.64 -35.38 -2.65
CA ARG A 166 -23.70 -36.52 -2.57
C ARG A 166 -22.39 -36.13 -1.92
N VAL A 167 -21.89 -34.93 -2.24
CA VAL A 167 -20.66 -34.42 -1.63
C VAL A 167 -20.88 -34.03 -0.17
N TYR A 168 -21.94 -33.29 0.16
CA TYR A 168 -22.26 -32.95 1.56
C TYR A 168 -22.53 -34.18 2.44
N SER A 169 -23.14 -35.23 1.89
CA SER A 169 -23.34 -36.48 2.64
C SER A 169 -22.11 -37.40 2.70
N GLY A 170 -20.99 -37.02 2.11
CA GLY A 170 -19.78 -37.81 2.07
C GLY A 170 -19.84 -39.05 1.17
N LYS A 171 -20.88 -39.17 0.31
CA LYS A 171 -20.99 -40.24 -0.69
C LYS A 171 -20.12 -40.00 -1.91
N ALA A 172 -19.79 -38.74 -2.20
CA ALA A 172 -18.78 -38.30 -3.15
C ALA A 172 -17.76 -37.38 -2.46
N ASP A 173 -16.56 -37.28 -3.01
CA ASP A 173 -15.50 -36.38 -2.51
C ASP A 173 -15.48 -35.08 -3.31
N ALA A 174 -15.89 -35.15 -4.59
CA ALA A 174 -15.92 -34.00 -5.49
C ALA A 174 -17.12 -34.08 -6.41
N LEU A 175 -17.42 -32.98 -7.09
CA LEU A 175 -18.43 -32.94 -8.15
C LEU A 175 -17.83 -32.35 -9.44
N LEU A 176 -18.39 -32.76 -10.59
CA LEU A 176 -18.13 -32.14 -11.89
C LEU A 176 -19.18 -31.06 -12.12
N SER A 177 -18.74 -29.84 -12.40
CA SER A 177 -19.62 -28.71 -12.67
C SER A 177 -19.00 -27.77 -13.72
N VAL A 178 -19.65 -26.64 -13.92
CA VAL A 178 -19.15 -25.53 -14.73
C VAL A 178 -18.90 -24.35 -13.81
N ASP A 179 -17.76 -23.70 -13.97
CA ASP A 179 -17.28 -22.63 -13.04
C ASP A 179 -18.27 -21.47 -12.89
N VAL A 180 -18.93 -21.07 -13.99
CA VAL A 180 -19.92 -19.98 -14.02
C VAL A 180 -21.25 -20.32 -13.34
N SER A 181 -21.52 -21.61 -13.06
CA SER A 181 -22.72 -22.10 -12.37
C SER A 181 -22.44 -22.87 -11.09
N LEU A 182 -21.19 -22.87 -10.63
CA LEU A 182 -20.78 -23.59 -9.42
C LEU A 182 -21.50 -23.02 -8.19
N SER A 183 -22.13 -23.88 -7.39
CA SER A 183 -22.86 -23.51 -6.17
C SER A 183 -21.97 -22.93 -5.09
N GLN A 184 -22.51 -22.06 -4.22
CA GLN A 184 -21.78 -21.58 -3.02
C GLN A 184 -21.43 -22.75 -2.10
N GLY A 185 -20.31 -22.65 -1.38
CA GLY A 185 -19.79 -23.69 -0.51
C GLY A 185 -18.90 -24.72 -1.21
N PHE A 186 -18.66 -24.52 -2.52
CA PHE A 186 -17.73 -25.33 -3.32
C PHE A 186 -16.65 -24.50 -3.97
N ARG A 187 -15.44 -25.01 -4.01
CA ARG A 187 -14.30 -24.43 -4.71
C ARG A 187 -13.77 -25.33 -5.82
N PRO A 188 -13.35 -24.78 -6.96
CA PRO A 188 -12.71 -25.57 -8.00
C PRO A 188 -11.33 -26.01 -7.56
N VAL A 189 -10.96 -27.27 -7.81
CA VAL A 189 -9.61 -27.84 -7.61
C VAL A 189 -8.95 -28.20 -8.93
N ALA A 190 -9.71 -28.32 -9.99
CA ALA A 190 -9.21 -28.39 -11.36
C ALA A 190 -10.15 -27.66 -12.31
N LYS A 191 -9.57 -27.00 -13.31
CA LYS A 191 -10.29 -26.24 -14.32
C LYS A 191 -9.76 -26.61 -15.71
N PHE A 192 -10.65 -26.99 -16.62
CA PHE A 192 -10.29 -27.52 -17.95
C PHE A 192 -11.39 -27.28 -18.97
N SER A 193 -11.11 -27.55 -20.23
CA SER A 193 -12.03 -27.51 -21.37
C SER A 193 -12.86 -26.21 -21.44
N PRO A 194 -12.25 -25.07 -21.86
CA PRO A 194 -13.00 -23.84 -22.06
C PRO A 194 -14.10 -24.03 -23.10
N THR A 195 -15.30 -23.59 -22.78
CA THR A 195 -16.46 -23.59 -23.66
C THR A 195 -16.89 -22.14 -23.90
N PRO A 196 -16.76 -21.61 -25.11
CA PRO A 196 -17.15 -20.25 -25.41
C PRO A 196 -18.67 -20.08 -25.35
N PHE A 197 -19.13 -18.94 -24.83
CA PHE A 197 -20.51 -18.54 -24.86
C PHE A 197 -20.71 -17.22 -25.60
N TYR A 198 -21.88 -17.11 -26.23
CA TYR A 198 -22.21 -16.08 -27.18
C TYR A 198 -23.51 -15.37 -26.82
N PHE A 199 -23.71 -14.19 -27.39
CA PHE A 199 -25.04 -13.63 -27.55
C PHE A 199 -25.71 -14.31 -28.74
N ALA A 200 -27.00 -14.58 -28.63
CA ALA A 200 -27.82 -15.10 -29.71
C ALA A 200 -28.95 -14.13 -30.05
N THR A 201 -29.33 -14.08 -31.32
CA THR A 201 -30.49 -13.33 -31.81
C THR A 201 -31.34 -14.21 -32.72
N THR A 202 -32.56 -13.75 -33.02
CA THR A 202 -33.48 -14.43 -33.94
C THR A 202 -32.81 -14.67 -35.29
N LYS A 203 -33.04 -15.82 -35.88
CA LYS A 203 -32.50 -16.21 -37.19
C LYS A 203 -32.83 -15.18 -38.27
N GLY A 204 -31.82 -14.74 -39.01
CA GLY A 204 -31.93 -13.73 -40.08
C GLY A 204 -31.88 -12.28 -39.61
N ASN A 205 -31.67 -12.01 -38.31
CA ASN A 205 -31.52 -10.64 -37.80
C ASN A 205 -30.12 -10.08 -38.08
N THR A 206 -29.85 -9.81 -39.35
CA THR A 206 -28.53 -9.33 -39.78
C THR A 206 -28.15 -7.98 -39.21
N LYS A 207 -29.11 -7.13 -38.86
CA LYS A 207 -28.83 -5.82 -38.25
C LYS A 207 -28.16 -5.99 -36.89
N ILE A 208 -28.77 -6.73 -35.97
CA ILE A 208 -28.22 -6.97 -34.63
C ILE A 208 -26.87 -7.68 -34.71
N ILE A 209 -26.73 -8.71 -35.56
CA ILE A 209 -25.47 -9.45 -35.74
C ILE A 209 -24.34 -8.54 -36.22
N ASN A 210 -24.59 -7.66 -37.19
CA ASN A 210 -23.56 -6.75 -37.69
C ASN A 210 -23.13 -5.72 -36.65
N GLU A 211 -24.07 -5.22 -35.83
CA GLU A 211 -23.77 -4.28 -34.75
C GLU A 211 -23.02 -4.98 -33.62
N LEU A 212 -23.41 -6.21 -33.23
CA LEU A 212 -22.69 -7.03 -32.25
C LEU A 212 -21.26 -7.33 -32.69
N ASN A 213 -21.08 -7.80 -33.94
CA ASN A 213 -19.75 -8.10 -34.47
C ASN A 213 -18.82 -6.88 -34.39
N ARG A 214 -19.31 -5.72 -34.79
CA ARG A 214 -18.51 -4.47 -34.70
C ARG A 214 -18.21 -4.11 -33.27
N ALA A 215 -19.19 -4.13 -32.37
CA ALA A 215 -19.00 -3.77 -30.99
C ALA A 215 -18.03 -4.72 -30.27
N ILE A 216 -18.19 -6.02 -30.44
CA ILE A 216 -17.31 -7.03 -29.79
C ILE A 216 -15.89 -6.91 -30.34
N SER A 217 -15.71 -6.69 -31.67
CA SER A 217 -14.38 -6.48 -32.24
C SER A 217 -13.72 -5.21 -31.68
N TYR A 218 -14.42 -4.09 -31.58
CA TYR A 218 -13.89 -2.87 -30.96
C TYR A 218 -13.54 -3.06 -29.47
N ILE A 219 -14.35 -3.79 -28.73
CA ILE A 219 -14.07 -4.13 -27.34
C ILE A 219 -12.80 -4.97 -27.26
N SER A 220 -12.67 -6.01 -28.09
CA SER A 220 -11.49 -6.89 -28.13
C SER A 220 -10.19 -6.13 -28.46
N GLU A 221 -10.26 -5.14 -29.36
CA GLU A 221 -9.12 -4.32 -29.74
C GLU A 221 -8.74 -3.27 -28.70
N ASN A 222 -9.71 -2.61 -28.08
CA ASN A 222 -9.46 -1.46 -27.20
C ASN A 222 -9.45 -1.81 -25.71
N ASN A 223 -10.09 -2.93 -25.31
CA ASN A 223 -10.12 -3.44 -23.94
C ASN A 223 -9.93 -4.97 -23.91
N PRO A 224 -8.76 -5.48 -24.34
CA PRO A 224 -8.52 -6.93 -24.48
C PRO A 224 -8.59 -7.69 -23.15
N THR A 225 -8.51 -6.99 -22.02
CA THR A 225 -8.60 -7.59 -20.68
C THR A 225 -10.01 -7.63 -20.11
N LEU A 226 -11.03 -7.05 -20.79
CA LEU A 226 -12.39 -6.95 -20.27
C LEU A 226 -12.97 -8.31 -19.85
N GLN A 227 -12.89 -9.32 -20.74
CA GLN A 227 -13.40 -10.65 -20.44
C GLN A 227 -12.77 -11.27 -19.18
N MET A 228 -11.44 -11.13 -19.05
CA MET A 228 -10.70 -11.61 -17.90
C MET A 228 -11.09 -10.84 -16.61
N ASN A 229 -11.22 -9.52 -16.69
CA ASN A 229 -11.58 -8.68 -15.55
C ASN A 229 -13.00 -8.98 -15.07
N LEU A 230 -13.96 -9.14 -16.00
CA LEU A 230 -15.31 -9.52 -15.67
C LEU A 230 -15.39 -10.95 -15.12
N TYR A 231 -14.61 -11.88 -15.71
CA TYR A 231 -14.53 -13.23 -15.18
C TYR A 231 -14.00 -13.24 -13.74
N ASN A 232 -12.93 -12.52 -13.46
CA ASN A 232 -12.37 -12.40 -12.12
C ASN A 232 -13.35 -11.73 -11.15
N LYS A 233 -14.09 -10.73 -11.59
CA LYS A 233 -15.09 -10.04 -10.77
C LYS A 233 -16.24 -10.96 -10.34
N TYR A 234 -16.71 -11.83 -11.20
CA TYR A 234 -17.95 -12.57 -10.97
C TYR A 234 -17.77 -14.07 -10.67
N PHE A 235 -16.67 -14.67 -11.15
CA PHE A 235 -16.46 -16.13 -11.06
C PHE A 235 -15.16 -16.53 -10.39
N SER A 236 -14.21 -15.59 -10.25
CA SER A 236 -13.02 -15.88 -9.46
C SER A 236 -13.45 -15.95 -7.99
N ARG A 237 -13.62 -17.16 -7.50
CA ARG A 237 -13.84 -17.45 -6.09
C ARG A 237 -12.51 -17.46 -5.34
N SER A 238 -11.59 -16.60 -5.74
CA SER A 238 -10.47 -16.17 -4.88
C SER A 238 -11.08 -15.37 -3.73
N GLY A 239 -11.98 -16.03 -3.01
CA GLY A 239 -12.48 -15.51 -1.76
C GLY A 239 -11.32 -15.33 -0.81
N SER A 240 -11.45 -14.41 0.11
CA SER A 240 -10.56 -14.04 1.19
C SER A 240 -10.02 -15.20 2.06
N GLN A 241 -10.37 -16.45 1.76
CA GLN A 241 -9.89 -17.64 2.45
C GLN A 241 -8.69 -18.26 1.74
N MET A 242 -7.59 -18.30 2.47
CA MET A 242 -6.37 -18.98 2.07
C MET A 242 -6.52 -20.49 2.39
N HIS A 243 -6.71 -21.32 1.35
CA HIS A 243 -6.84 -22.77 1.54
C HIS A 243 -5.47 -23.44 1.63
N LEU A 244 -5.08 -23.85 2.83
CA LEU A 244 -3.88 -24.61 3.08
C LEU A 244 -4.20 -26.11 3.08
N ASN A 245 -3.39 -26.91 2.38
CA ASN A 245 -3.48 -28.36 2.46
C ASN A 245 -2.86 -28.91 3.76
N SER A 246 -3.03 -30.23 4.00
CA SER A 246 -2.57 -30.84 5.24
C SER A 246 -1.04 -30.72 5.44
N LYS A 247 -0.24 -30.83 4.37
CA LYS A 247 1.23 -30.68 4.43
C LYS A 247 1.67 -29.27 4.74
N GLU A 248 0.97 -28.27 4.19
CA GLU A 248 1.25 -26.85 4.46
C GLU A 248 0.89 -26.48 5.90
N ARG A 249 -0.22 -27.01 6.44
CA ARG A 249 -0.58 -26.84 7.85
C ARG A 249 0.44 -27.52 8.78
N GLU A 250 0.84 -28.75 8.49
CA GLU A 250 1.88 -29.46 9.22
C GLU A 250 3.19 -28.67 9.21
N TYR A 251 3.59 -28.17 8.05
CA TYR A 251 4.77 -27.31 7.90
C TYR A 251 4.70 -26.05 8.79
N ILE A 252 3.56 -25.35 8.81
CA ILE A 252 3.37 -24.17 9.65
C ILE A 252 3.41 -24.52 11.14
N GLN A 253 2.87 -25.68 11.53
CA GLN A 253 2.94 -26.15 12.93
C GLN A 253 4.39 -26.46 13.36
N GLU A 254 5.20 -27.02 12.46
CA GLU A 254 6.62 -27.29 12.70
C GLU A 254 7.48 -26.00 12.65
N HIS A 255 7.04 -25.00 11.85
CA HIS A 255 7.73 -23.72 11.65
C HIS A 255 6.77 -22.54 11.92
N PRO A 256 6.35 -22.32 13.17
CA PRO A 256 5.30 -21.32 13.49
C PRO A 256 5.78 -19.86 13.37
N VAL A 257 7.10 -19.64 13.32
CA VAL A 257 7.72 -18.32 13.18
C VAL A 257 8.37 -18.20 11.81
N LEU A 258 7.98 -17.18 11.06
CA LEU A 258 8.59 -16.81 9.78
C LEU A 258 9.51 -15.60 10.01
N LYS A 259 10.82 -15.78 9.80
CA LYS A 259 11.82 -14.73 9.93
C LYS A 259 11.94 -13.93 8.63
N VAL A 260 11.75 -12.62 8.74
CA VAL A 260 11.59 -11.72 7.60
C VAL A 260 12.72 -10.70 7.59
N LEU A 261 13.59 -10.76 6.59
CA LEU A 261 14.64 -9.77 6.38
C LEU A 261 14.05 -8.49 5.80
N VAL A 262 14.35 -7.37 6.43
CA VAL A 262 13.85 -6.04 6.06
C VAL A 262 14.97 -5.01 5.98
N HIS A 263 14.78 -3.98 5.16
CA HIS A 263 15.69 -2.83 5.03
C HIS A 263 14.89 -1.57 4.77
N ASP A 264 15.50 -0.39 4.99
CA ASP A 264 14.87 0.92 4.85
C ASP A 264 15.04 1.53 3.44
N GLY A 265 14.39 2.67 3.20
CA GLY A 265 14.63 3.55 2.05
C GLY A 265 13.86 3.21 0.77
N PHE A 266 12.76 2.45 0.85
CA PHE A 266 11.90 2.07 -0.28
C PHE A 266 10.42 2.41 -0.04
N GLY A 267 10.14 3.48 0.70
CA GLY A 267 8.76 3.93 0.93
C GLY A 267 8.00 4.21 -0.38
N PRO A 268 6.68 3.94 -0.45
CA PRO A 268 5.80 3.37 0.56
C PRO A 268 5.77 1.83 0.57
N ILE A 269 6.61 1.15 -0.24
CA ILE A 269 6.62 -0.31 -0.36
C ILE A 269 7.17 -0.95 0.91
N GLN A 270 8.34 -0.47 1.35
CA GLN A 270 9.02 -0.89 2.58
C GLN A 270 9.88 0.26 3.11
N TYR A 271 9.74 0.63 4.38
CA TYR A 271 10.50 1.69 5.02
C TYR A 271 10.44 1.53 6.55
N TYR A 272 11.31 2.23 7.29
CA TYR A 272 11.24 2.29 8.74
C TYR A 272 10.53 3.59 9.18
N ASP A 273 9.68 3.46 10.20
CA ASP A 273 9.03 4.62 10.82
C ASP A 273 10.00 5.36 11.77
N GLY A 274 9.56 6.49 12.34
CA GLY A 274 10.36 7.27 13.29
C GLY A 274 10.74 6.52 14.58
N LYS A 275 10.24 5.28 14.78
CA LYS A 275 10.60 4.39 15.89
C LYS A 275 11.49 3.22 15.44
N GLY A 276 11.91 3.22 14.17
CA GLY A 276 12.71 2.15 13.59
C GLY A 276 11.93 0.85 13.31
N GLN A 277 10.60 0.91 13.22
CA GLN A 277 9.79 -0.26 12.92
C GLN A 277 9.45 -0.30 11.44
N VAL A 278 9.53 -1.51 10.83
CA VAL A 278 9.17 -1.69 9.42
C VAL A 278 7.70 -1.37 9.17
N GLN A 279 7.46 -0.61 8.12
CA GLN A 279 6.15 -0.23 7.59
C GLN A 279 6.13 -0.44 6.08
N GLY A 280 4.98 -0.27 5.45
CA GLY A 280 4.84 -0.29 4.00
C GLY A 280 3.87 -1.33 3.48
N VAL A 281 3.57 -1.23 2.19
CA VAL A 281 2.62 -2.12 1.48
C VAL A 281 3.03 -3.60 1.64
N ALA A 282 4.32 -3.89 1.53
CA ALA A 282 4.85 -5.26 1.66
C ALA A 282 4.63 -5.83 3.06
N ARG A 283 4.83 -5.01 4.10
CA ARG A 283 4.61 -5.42 5.49
C ARG A 283 3.12 -5.69 5.76
N ASP A 284 2.22 -4.83 5.29
CA ASP A 284 0.78 -5.01 5.49
C ASP A 284 0.28 -6.25 4.76
N LEU A 285 0.73 -6.47 3.52
CA LEU A 285 0.43 -7.67 2.75
C LEU A 285 0.92 -8.94 3.46
N LEU A 286 2.20 -8.99 3.85
CA LEU A 286 2.75 -10.18 4.51
C LEU A 286 2.11 -10.44 5.88
N SER A 287 1.72 -9.38 6.60
CA SER A 287 0.99 -9.50 7.87
C SER A 287 -0.39 -10.12 7.68
N SER A 288 -1.12 -9.72 6.63
CA SER A 288 -2.41 -10.34 6.26
C SER A 288 -2.24 -11.81 5.89
N ILE A 289 -1.23 -12.14 5.08
CA ILE A 289 -0.90 -13.53 4.70
C ILE A 289 -0.55 -14.36 5.94
N ALA A 290 0.31 -13.84 6.81
CA ALA A 290 0.73 -14.52 8.04
C ALA A 290 -0.45 -14.78 8.98
N GLN A 291 -1.35 -13.82 9.12
CA GLN A 291 -2.58 -13.99 9.90
C GLN A 291 -3.46 -15.11 9.34
N LYS A 292 -3.67 -15.12 8.01
CA LYS A 292 -4.47 -16.16 7.33
C LYS A 292 -3.80 -17.55 7.40
N ALA A 293 -2.47 -17.59 7.36
CA ALA A 293 -1.70 -18.84 7.42
C ALA A 293 -1.52 -19.37 8.85
N GLY A 294 -1.56 -18.51 9.87
CA GLY A 294 -1.26 -18.86 11.25
C GLY A 294 0.23 -18.72 11.60
N TRP A 295 1.01 -17.96 10.82
CA TRP A 295 2.41 -17.63 11.12
C TRP A 295 2.55 -16.46 12.09
N THR A 296 3.57 -16.51 12.92
CA THR A 296 4.10 -15.33 13.64
C THR A 296 5.27 -14.76 12.86
N LEU A 297 5.30 -13.44 12.64
CA LEU A 297 6.40 -12.77 11.95
C LEU A 297 7.45 -12.29 12.95
N GLU A 298 8.72 -12.56 12.65
CA GLU A 298 9.89 -12.02 13.35
C GLU A 298 10.74 -11.24 12.33
N TYR A 299 10.92 -9.93 12.56
CA TYR A 299 11.66 -9.10 11.62
C TYR A 299 13.15 -9.08 11.96
N VAL A 300 13.98 -9.33 10.95
CA VAL A 300 15.44 -9.19 10.98
C VAL A 300 15.79 -7.90 10.25
N TYR A 301 16.19 -6.90 11.01
CA TYR A 301 16.49 -5.56 10.49
C TYR A 301 17.92 -5.50 9.93
N ALA A 302 18.09 -4.82 8.82
CA ALA A 302 19.38 -4.48 8.23
C ALA A 302 19.43 -2.94 8.04
N ASP A 303 20.41 -2.31 8.66
CA ASP A 303 20.55 -0.85 8.62
C ASP A 303 21.24 -0.38 7.33
N ASP A 304 22.06 -1.25 6.73
CA ASP A 304 22.74 -1.00 5.46
C ASP A 304 22.80 -2.25 4.58
N TYR A 305 23.31 -2.09 3.36
CA TYR A 305 23.43 -3.20 2.42
C TYR A 305 24.43 -4.28 2.87
N SER A 306 25.48 -3.93 3.56
CA SER A 306 26.47 -4.89 4.05
C SER A 306 25.84 -5.83 5.07
N GLU A 307 25.05 -5.27 5.98
CA GLU A 307 24.31 -6.06 6.97
C GLU A 307 23.21 -6.91 6.32
N PHE A 308 22.55 -6.37 5.28
CA PHE A 308 21.60 -7.14 4.48
C PHE A 308 22.25 -8.35 3.81
N GLU A 309 23.38 -8.17 3.11
CA GLU A 309 24.13 -9.27 2.49
C GLU A 309 24.67 -10.27 3.52
N GLN A 310 25.11 -9.80 4.69
CA GLN A 310 25.52 -10.67 5.78
C GLN A 310 24.36 -11.53 6.27
N ALA A 311 23.19 -10.93 6.50
CA ALA A 311 21.99 -11.66 6.94
C ALA A 311 21.56 -12.73 5.92
N LEU A 312 21.67 -12.43 4.60
CA LEU A 312 21.45 -13.40 3.54
C LEU A 312 22.42 -14.57 3.61
N ASN A 313 23.72 -14.29 3.68
CA ASN A 313 24.77 -15.29 3.64
C ASN A 313 24.79 -16.19 4.88
N GLU A 314 24.45 -15.64 6.04
CA GLU A 314 24.36 -16.35 7.31
C GLU A 314 23.02 -17.10 7.49
N GLY A 315 22.04 -16.90 6.59
CA GLY A 315 20.72 -17.52 6.69
C GLY A 315 19.94 -17.08 7.93
N ARG A 316 20.07 -15.81 8.34
CA ARG A 316 19.39 -15.27 9.54
C ARG A 316 17.88 -15.11 9.36
N ALA A 317 17.38 -15.17 8.14
CA ALA A 317 15.98 -15.04 7.80
C ALA A 317 15.51 -16.17 6.87
N ASP A 318 14.21 -16.37 6.82
CA ASP A 318 13.56 -17.32 5.92
C ASP A 318 13.15 -16.66 4.60
N VAL A 319 12.74 -15.39 4.69
CA VAL A 319 12.26 -14.61 3.54
C VAL A 319 12.78 -13.17 3.56
N ILE A 320 12.83 -12.55 2.38
CA ILE A 320 13.02 -11.10 2.18
C ILE A 320 11.65 -10.49 1.97
N LEU A 321 11.31 -9.44 2.72
CA LEU A 321 9.98 -8.82 2.71
C LEU A 321 9.59 -8.32 1.32
N SER A 322 10.50 -7.66 0.63
CA SER A 322 10.26 -7.10 -0.70
C SER A 322 11.54 -7.14 -1.54
N ILE A 323 11.43 -7.68 -2.74
CA ILE A 323 12.52 -7.74 -3.71
C ILE A 323 11.95 -7.56 -5.12
N LEU A 324 12.76 -7.04 -6.02
CA LEU A 324 12.39 -6.94 -7.44
C LEU A 324 12.18 -8.35 -8.03
N TYR A 325 11.13 -8.48 -8.83
CA TYR A 325 10.84 -9.70 -9.58
C TYR A 325 11.79 -9.80 -10.79
N ASP A 326 13.05 -10.11 -10.52
CA ASP A 326 14.10 -10.33 -11.53
C ASP A 326 14.70 -11.71 -11.32
N TYR A 327 14.22 -12.65 -12.13
CA TYR A 327 14.64 -14.06 -12.04
C TYR A 327 16.14 -14.26 -12.23
N ASP A 328 16.75 -13.56 -13.17
CA ASP A 328 18.17 -13.71 -13.49
C ASP A 328 19.08 -13.13 -12.39
N ALA A 329 18.64 -12.03 -11.77
CA ALA A 329 19.37 -11.43 -10.66
C ALA A 329 19.37 -12.31 -9.40
N VAL A 330 18.22 -12.93 -9.07
CA VAL A 330 18.09 -13.74 -7.85
C VAL A 330 18.65 -15.16 -7.99
N GLN A 331 18.70 -15.73 -9.21
CA GLN A 331 19.30 -17.06 -9.42
C GLN A 331 20.75 -17.14 -8.91
N ARG A 332 21.52 -16.08 -9.11
CA ARG A 332 22.91 -15.98 -8.65
C ARG A 332 23.03 -15.95 -7.12
N ARG A 333 21.97 -15.56 -6.43
CA ARG A 333 21.91 -15.44 -4.97
C ARG A 333 21.21 -16.59 -4.27
N ASN A 334 20.79 -17.59 -5.01
CA ASN A 334 20.09 -18.76 -4.46
C ASN A 334 18.74 -18.43 -3.78
N VAL A 335 18.06 -17.38 -4.24
CA VAL A 335 16.76 -16.91 -3.75
C VAL A 335 15.66 -17.37 -4.71
N LEU A 336 14.51 -17.83 -4.18
CA LEU A 336 13.29 -18.05 -4.95
C LEU A 336 12.41 -16.81 -4.86
N LEU A 337 11.59 -16.57 -5.90
CA LEU A 337 10.65 -15.46 -5.95
C LEU A 337 9.22 -15.97 -5.81
N SER A 338 8.44 -15.35 -4.95
CA SER A 338 6.99 -15.53 -4.96
C SER A 338 6.37 -14.94 -6.23
N ASN A 339 5.08 -15.20 -6.48
CA ASN A 339 4.33 -14.42 -7.45
C ASN A 339 4.47 -12.92 -7.10
N PRO A 340 4.52 -12.02 -8.10
CA PRO A 340 4.55 -10.60 -7.83
C PRO A 340 3.23 -10.16 -7.18
N TYR A 341 3.34 -9.36 -6.12
CA TYR A 341 2.18 -8.81 -5.41
C TYR A 341 1.91 -7.35 -5.75
N LEU A 342 2.88 -6.66 -6.30
CA LEU A 342 2.78 -5.25 -6.70
C LEU A 342 3.44 -5.05 -8.06
N GLU A 343 2.77 -4.31 -8.92
CA GLU A 343 3.28 -3.88 -10.21
C GLU A 343 3.16 -2.36 -10.32
N THR A 344 4.19 -1.70 -10.82
CA THR A 344 4.29 -0.24 -10.93
C THR A 344 5.12 0.13 -12.14
N GLU A 345 4.98 1.36 -12.61
CA GLU A 345 5.76 1.87 -13.73
C GLU A 345 7.18 2.23 -13.31
N SER A 346 8.15 1.98 -14.19
CA SER A 346 9.49 2.52 -14.07
C SER A 346 9.50 3.99 -14.48
N VAL A 347 10.13 4.83 -13.68
CA VAL A 347 10.28 6.26 -13.94
C VAL A 347 11.75 6.66 -13.81
N LEU A 348 12.13 7.67 -14.57
CA LEU A 348 13.42 8.32 -14.43
C LEU A 348 13.25 9.54 -13.53
N VAL A 349 14.09 9.67 -12.53
CA VAL A 349 14.19 10.87 -11.69
C VAL A 349 15.50 11.55 -12.04
N ALA A 350 15.44 12.75 -12.54
CA ALA A 350 16.62 13.48 -12.98
C ALA A 350 16.62 14.90 -12.41
N ARG A 351 17.83 15.45 -12.30
CA ARG A 351 18.04 16.81 -11.87
C ARG A 351 17.56 17.82 -12.90
N ASP A 352 17.04 18.93 -12.44
CA ASP A 352 16.62 20.05 -13.28
C ASP A 352 17.75 20.51 -14.23
N GLY A 353 17.40 20.63 -15.51
CA GLY A 353 18.35 21.06 -16.53
C GLY A 353 19.28 19.96 -17.07
N PHE A 354 19.15 18.71 -16.60
CA PHE A 354 19.89 17.58 -17.19
C PHE A 354 19.35 17.22 -18.57
N ASP A 355 20.28 16.99 -19.51
CA ASP A 355 19.92 16.61 -20.89
C ASP A 355 19.51 15.14 -20.98
N MET A 356 18.20 14.91 -20.96
CA MET A 356 17.58 13.59 -21.03
C MET A 356 17.89 12.82 -22.33
N THR A 357 18.35 13.51 -23.37
CA THR A 357 18.73 12.84 -24.63
C THR A 357 20.13 12.23 -24.57
N ASN A 358 20.93 12.60 -23.58
CA ASN A 358 22.29 12.14 -23.37
C ASN A 358 22.48 11.50 -21.99
N LEU A 359 21.71 10.47 -21.67
CA LEU A 359 21.85 9.74 -20.39
C LEU A 359 23.27 9.17 -20.18
N LYS A 360 23.94 8.78 -21.26
CA LYS A 360 25.31 8.22 -21.23
C LYS A 360 26.40 9.22 -20.80
N GLY A 361 26.13 10.51 -20.93
CA GLY A 361 27.04 11.57 -20.52
C GLY A 361 26.86 12.00 -19.06
N GLY A 362 25.85 11.46 -18.36
CA GLY A 362 25.55 11.79 -16.98
C GLY A 362 26.03 10.75 -15.98
N VAL A 363 26.05 11.14 -14.71
CA VAL A 363 26.37 10.27 -13.56
C VAL A 363 25.05 9.64 -13.04
N GLN A 364 24.97 8.33 -13.10
CA GLN A 364 23.81 7.59 -12.62
C GLN A 364 23.95 7.22 -11.15
N ALA A 365 22.95 7.51 -10.32
CA ALA A 365 22.81 6.91 -9.00
C ALA A 365 22.12 5.54 -9.14
N VAL A 366 22.73 4.51 -8.57
CA VAL A 366 22.20 3.13 -8.58
C VAL A 366 22.11 2.66 -7.15
N TYR A 367 20.94 2.20 -6.75
CA TYR A 367 20.76 1.57 -5.44
C TYR A 367 20.89 0.05 -5.53
N MET A 368 21.19 -0.57 -4.42
CA MET A 368 21.39 -2.00 -4.33
C MET A 368 20.08 -2.75 -4.63
N GLY A 369 20.16 -3.70 -5.57
CA GLY A 369 19.00 -4.43 -6.09
C GLY A 369 18.62 -4.05 -7.52
N MET A 370 18.96 -2.87 -7.98
CA MET A 370 18.76 -2.45 -9.36
C MET A 370 20.10 -2.40 -10.09
N ARG A 371 20.52 -3.48 -10.68
CA ARG A 371 21.66 -3.48 -11.61
C ARG A 371 21.12 -3.46 -13.06
N LYS A 372 20.82 -2.26 -13.56
CA LYS A 372 20.86 -1.99 -14.99
C LYS A 372 21.82 -0.84 -15.23
N SER A 373 23.09 -1.15 -15.34
CA SER A 373 23.93 -0.36 -16.23
C SER A 373 23.70 -0.91 -17.61
N ASP A 374 22.83 -0.31 -18.39
CA ASP A 374 22.60 -0.69 -19.77
C ASP A 374 23.80 -0.34 -20.67
N ASP A 375 24.83 0.27 -20.12
CA ASP A 375 26.03 0.64 -20.86
C ASP A 375 27.26 0.73 -19.95
N ASP A 376 28.31 -0.01 -20.29
CA ASP A 376 29.64 0.04 -19.65
C ASP A 376 30.32 1.45 -19.69
N ARG A 377 29.68 2.44 -20.30
CA ARG A 377 30.17 3.80 -20.51
C ARG A 377 29.50 4.86 -19.64
N THR A 378 28.52 4.51 -18.80
CA THR A 378 27.90 5.44 -17.86
C THR A 378 28.69 5.48 -16.56
N ASP A 379 29.00 6.67 -16.06
CA ASP A 379 29.54 6.83 -14.71
C ASP A 379 28.45 6.49 -13.69
N VAL A 380 28.72 5.52 -12.80
CA VAL A 380 27.73 4.96 -11.88
C VAL A 380 28.22 5.09 -10.45
N ARG A 381 27.37 5.63 -9.57
CA ARG A 381 27.57 5.64 -8.12
C ARG A 381 26.54 4.77 -7.41
N PHE A 382 27.03 3.96 -6.46
CA PHE A 382 26.20 3.01 -5.72
C PHE A 382 25.80 3.56 -4.36
N TYR A 383 24.54 3.30 -3.99
CA TYR A 383 23.90 3.72 -2.74
C TYR A 383 23.17 2.55 -2.11
N ASP A 384 22.96 2.59 -0.80
CA ASP A 384 22.35 1.48 -0.07
C ASP A 384 20.83 1.39 -0.31
N SER A 385 20.18 2.52 -0.54
CA SER A 385 18.73 2.57 -0.76
C SER A 385 18.34 3.46 -1.94
N LEU A 386 17.09 3.31 -2.38
CA LEU A 386 16.50 4.19 -3.38
C LEU A 386 16.38 5.63 -2.89
N GLU A 387 16.03 5.82 -1.60
CA GLU A 387 16.00 7.15 -0.99
C GLU A 387 17.36 7.84 -1.06
N GLU A 388 18.44 7.13 -0.76
CA GLU A 388 19.80 7.70 -0.86
C GLU A 388 20.17 8.05 -2.29
N SER A 389 19.76 7.23 -3.27
CA SER A 389 19.96 7.53 -4.70
C SER A 389 19.24 8.82 -5.09
N LEU A 390 17.98 9.00 -4.65
CA LEU A 390 17.20 10.22 -4.88
C LEU A 390 17.87 11.44 -4.22
N ASN A 391 18.34 11.28 -2.97
CA ASN A 391 19.05 12.32 -2.24
C ASN A 391 20.36 12.73 -2.94
N ALA A 392 21.08 11.79 -3.55
CA ALA A 392 22.30 12.07 -4.30
C ALA A 392 22.02 12.89 -5.58
N VAL A 393 20.91 12.60 -6.27
CA VAL A 393 20.46 13.40 -7.42
C VAL A 393 20.06 14.80 -6.98
N GLU A 394 19.30 14.94 -5.89
CA GLU A 394 18.91 16.24 -5.34
C GLU A 394 20.14 17.10 -4.98
N ARG A 395 21.16 16.52 -4.35
CA ARG A 395 22.40 17.23 -3.97
C ARG A 395 23.34 17.52 -5.16
N GLY A 396 23.03 16.98 -6.35
CA GLY A 396 23.85 17.10 -7.55
C GLY A 396 25.15 16.29 -7.50
N GLU A 397 25.19 15.26 -6.69
CA GLU A 397 26.24 14.23 -6.70
C GLU A 397 26.10 13.31 -7.90
N CYS A 398 24.84 13.08 -8.33
CA CYS A 398 24.47 12.35 -9.54
C CYS A 398 23.48 13.17 -10.34
N ASP A 399 23.33 12.84 -11.62
CA ASP A 399 22.45 13.54 -12.56
C ASP A 399 21.06 12.91 -12.62
N TYR A 400 20.97 11.59 -12.48
CA TYR A 400 19.70 10.86 -12.55
C TYR A 400 19.75 9.51 -11.81
N THR A 401 18.57 8.97 -11.55
CA THR A 401 18.34 7.60 -11.07
C THR A 401 17.06 7.03 -11.65
N TYR A 402 16.96 5.71 -11.73
CA TYR A 402 15.70 5.01 -12.01
C TYR A 402 14.98 4.68 -10.71
N SER A 403 13.66 4.79 -10.74
CA SER A 403 12.79 4.50 -9.61
C SER A 403 11.51 3.84 -10.09
N ASN A 404 10.74 3.28 -9.18
CA ASN A 404 9.34 3.00 -9.43
C ASN A 404 8.50 4.25 -9.12
N SER A 405 7.33 4.38 -9.78
CA SER A 405 6.49 5.57 -9.69
C SER A 405 5.96 5.83 -8.27
N TYR A 406 5.67 4.78 -7.50
CA TYR A 406 5.19 4.92 -6.11
C TYR A 406 6.27 5.50 -5.19
N THR A 407 7.50 4.97 -5.26
CA THR A 407 8.60 5.43 -4.40
C THR A 407 9.07 6.82 -4.78
N ALA A 408 9.19 7.12 -6.08
CA ALA A 408 9.51 8.47 -6.54
C ALA A 408 8.48 9.49 -6.03
N SER A 409 7.18 9.21 -6.23
CA SER A 409 6.11 10.09 -5.75
C SER A 409 6.09 10.23 -4.24
N TYR A 410 6.33 9.14 -3.50
CA TYR A 410 6.36 9.12 -2.04
C TYR A 410 7.42 10.06 -1.46
N TYR A 411 8.66 10.02 -1.97
CA TYR A 411 9.74 10.88 -1.48
C TYR A 411 9.63 12.31 -2.01
N LEU A 412 9.32 12.50 -3.29
CA LEU A 412 9.24 13.83 -3.88
C LEU A 412 8.06 14.65 -3.33
N SER A 413 6.94 14.01 -2.94
CA SER A 413 5.80 14.70 -2.34
C SER A 413 6.08 15.23 -0.91
N ARG A 414 7.15 14.79 -0.25
CA ARG A 414 7.50 15.19 1.11
C ARG A 414 8.26 16.51 1.22
N ASN A 415 8.30 17.31 0.15
CA ASN A 415 8.88 18.66 0.13
C ASN A 415 10.36 18.77 0.53
N GLN A 416 11.14 17.73 0.33
CA GLN A 416 12.57 17.73 0.57
C GLN A 416 13.41 17.88 -0.70
N TYR A 417 12.74 17.78 -1.87
CA TYR A 417 13.32 17.75 -3.19
C TYR A 417 12.89 19.00 -3.97
N GLU A 418 13.83 19.87 -4.29
CA GLU A 418 13.58 21.14 -5.00
C GLU A 418 14.18 21.16 -6.40
N HIS A 419 15.14 20.26 -6.68
CA HIS A 419 15.99 20.29 -7.89
C HIS A 419 15.83 19.05 -8.75
N VAL A 420 14.85 18.18 -8.48
CA VAL A 420 14.61 16.97 -9.26
C VAL A 420 13.16 16.86 -9.72
N ALA A 421 12.97 16.23 -10.88
CA ALA A 421 11.66 15.96 -11.45
C ALA A 421 11.54 14.50 -11.90
N ILE A 422 10.28 14.01 -11.92
CA ILE A 422 9.94 12.66 -12.40
C ILE A 422 9.63 12.73 -13.89
N TYR A 423 10.27 11.87 -14.66
CA TYR A 423 10.05 11.72 -16.10
C TYR A 423 9.52 10.31 -16.39
N PRO A 424 8.26 10.18 -16.81
CA PRO A 424 7.71 8.91 -17.28
C PRO A 424 8.49 8.42 -18.50
N GLN A 425 8.82 7.14 -18.54
CA GLN A 425 9.49 6.56 -19.70
C GLN A 425 8.46 5.91 -20.62
N ALA A 426 8.36 6.40 -21.86
CA ALA A 426 7.53 5.77 -22.88
C ALA A 426 8.09 4.38 -23.22
N GLY A 427 7.27 3.33 -23.07
CA GLY A 427 7.65 1.95 -23.37
C GLY A 427 8.56 1.28 -22.35
N SER A 428 8.66 1.81 -21.13
CA SER A 428 9.38 1.15 -20.04
C SER A 428 8.63 -0.09 -19.56
N ASP A 429 9.38 -1.15 -19.26
CA ASP A 429 8.84 -2.34 -18.63
C ASP A 429 8.30 -2.00 -17.24
N SER A 430 7.21 -2.65 -16.84
CA SER A 430 6.70 -2.52 -15.50
C SER A 430 7.69 -3.10 -14.48
N VAL A 431 7.79 -2.45 -13.33
CA VAL A 431 8.57 -2.93 -12.19
C VAL A 431 7.66 -3.75 -11.29
N LYS A 432 8.04 -5.00 -11.02
CA LYS A 432 7.26 -5.92 -10.19
C LYS A 432 8.00 -6.25 -8.91
N TYR A 433 7.26 -6.34 -7.81
CA TYR A 433 7.78 -6.67 -6.48
C TYR A 433 7.23 -8.00 -5.99
N SER A 434 8.09 -8.79 -5.37
CA SER A 434 7.82 -10.13 -4.85
C SER A 434 8.40 -10.30 -3.45
N ILE A 435 8.02 -11.37 -2.77
CA ILE A 435 8.70 -11.84 -1.56
C ILE A 435 9.82 -12.77 -1.99
N GLY A 436 11.04 -12.56 -1.49
CA GLY A 436 12.16 -13.45 -1.73
C GLY A 436 12.18 -14.58 -0.72
N ILE A 437 12.42 -15.84 -1.14
CA ILE A 437 12.53 -16.99 -0.25
C ILE A 437 13.98 -17.46 -0.21
N LEU A 438 14.59 -17.45 0.96
CA LEU A 438 16.01 -17.72 1.17
C LEU A 438 16.33 -19.22 1.28
N ARG A 439 15.37 -20.03 1.67
CA ARG A 439 15.50 -21.48 1.74
C ARG A 439 15.09 -22.11 0.42
N LYS A 440 16.03 -22.28 -0.51
CA LYS A 440 15.77 -22.78 -1.86
C LYS A 440 15.15 -24.18 -1.91
N ASP A 441 15.43 -25.01 -0.93
CA ASP A 441 14.90 -26.37 -0.86
C ASP A 441 13.50 -26.41 -0.24
N ASP A 442 13.05 -25.30 0.35
CA ASP A 442 11.77 -25.22 1.04
C ASP A 442 10.67 -24.65 0.12
N LYS A 443 10.12 -25.53 -0.72
CA LYS A 443 9.03 -25.19 -1.62
C LYS A 443 7.70 -24.93 -0.90
N GLN A 444 7.58 -25.34 0.37
CA GLN A 444 6.34 -25.13 1.14
C GLN A 444 6.12 -23.64 1.43
N ILE A 445 7.17 -22.92 1.85
CA ILE A 445 7.07 -21.46 2.05
C ILE A 445 6.59 -20.77 0.76
N LEU A 446 7.19 -21.13 -0.39
CA LEU A 446 6.80 -20.56 -1.68
C LEU A 446 5.33 -20.84 -2.02
N ALA A 447 4.88 -22.09 -1.83
CA ALA A 447 3.49 -22.48 -2.11
C ALA A 447 2.51 -21.71 -1.21
N ILE A 448 2.80 -21.63 0.10
CA ILE A 448 1.97 -20.93 1.08
C ILE A 448 1.91 -19.42 0.76
N LEU A 449 3.06 -18.78 0.51
CA LEU A 449 3.10 -17.36 0.15
C LEU A 449 2.33 -17.06 -1.15
N ASN A 450 2.47 -17.90 -2.17
CA ASN A 450 1.74 -17.73 -3.42
C ASN A 450 0.22 -17.91 -3.24
N LYS A 451 -0.21 -18.83 -2.39
CA LYS A 451 -1.63 -18.95 -2.01
C LYS A 451 -2.10 -17.70 -1.26
N GLY A 452 -1.27 -17.21 -0.32
CA GLY A 452 -1.53 -15.99 0.41
C GLY A 452 -1.68 -14.78 -0.50
N ILE A 453 -0.75 -14.57 -1.44
CA ILE A 453 -0.82 -13.46 -2.41
C ILE A 453 -2.10 -13.53 -3.24
N ARG A 454 -2.47 -14.73 -3.74
CA ARG A 454 -3.73 -14.91 -4.48
C ARG A 454 -4.99 -14.66 -3.63
N SER A 455 -4.90 -14.81 -2.32
CA SER A 455 -6.03 -14.57 -1.39
C SER A 455 -6.24 -13.11 -1.02
N ILE A 456 -5.35 -12.21 -1.46
CA ILE A 456 -5.49 -10.76 -1.24
C ILE A 456 -6.39 -10.19 -2.33
N GLU A 457 -7.48 -9.57 -1.93
CA GLU A 457 -8.39 -8.90 -2.86
C GLU A 457 -7.76 -7.61 -3.41
N THR A 458 -8.09 -7.26 -4.66
CA THR A 458 -7.57 -6.04 -5.30
C THR A 458 -7.83 -4.79 -4.45
N GLY A 459 -9.02 -4.67 -3.88
CA GLY A 459 -9.36 -3.54 -2.99
C GLY A 459 -8.58 -3.53 -1.67
N GLU A 460 -8.16 -4.69 -1.16
CA GLU A 460 -7.31 -4.80 0.02
C GLU A 460 -5.88 -4.28 -0.29
N LEU A 461 -5.32 -4.67 -1.42
CA LEU A 461 -4.02 -4.16 -1.86
C LEU A 461 -4.05 -2.65 -2.13
N GLU A 462 -5.07 -2.15 -2.81
CA GLU A 462 -5.27 -0.71 -3.03
C GLU A 462 -5.34 0.07 -1.71
N LYS A 463 -6.01 -0.47 -0.71
CA LYS A 463 -6.07 0.10 0.65
C LYS A 463 -4.68 0.16 1.29
N TYR A 464 -3.84 -0.89 1.14
CA TYR A 464 -2.48 -0.86 1.66
C TYR A 464 -1.64 0.22 0.96
N ILE A 465 -1.74 0.33 -0.37
CA ILE A 465 -1.05 1.37 -1.14
C ILE A 465 -1.48 2.75 -0.65
N TYR A 466 -2.79 3.00 -0.57
CA TYR A 466 -3.34 4.28 -0.14
C TYR A 466 -2.90 4.67 1.27
N ASN A 467 -3.01 3.75 2.24
CA ASN A 467 -2.67 4.02 3.63
C ASN A 467 -1.18 4.34 3.81
N ASN A 468 -0.30 3.65 3.08
CA ASN A 468 1.14 3.87 3.16
C ASN A 468 1.61 5.08 2.35
N ALA A 469 0.91 5.43 1.25
CA ALA A 469 1.19 6.65 0.48
C ALA A 469 0.77 7.93 1.22
N GLN A 470 -0.32 7.87 2.01
CA GLN A 470 -0.86 9.02 2.76
C GLN A 470 -0.23 9.21 4.14
N GLN A 471 0.91 8.60 4.47
CA GLN A 471 1.49 8.82 5.77
C GLN A 471 1.62 10.32 6.07
N LYS A 472 1.05 10.72 7.21
CA LYS A 472 1.16 12.08 7.75
C LYS A 472 2.62 12.50 7.70
N GLN A 473 2.89 13.63 7.02
CA GLN A 473 4.16 14.30 7.15
C GLN A 473 4.49 14.37 8.65
N GLU A 474 5.53 13.69 9.08
CA GLU A 474 6.11 13.99 10.39
C GLU A 474 6.57 15.43 10.30
N VAL A 475 5.86 16.31 11.00
CA VAL A 475 6.20 17.73 11.05
C VAL A 475 7.50 17.85 11.82
N THR A 476 8.61 17.73 11.12
CA THR A 476 9.92 18.01 11.73
C THR A 476 9.99 19.49 12.08
N LEU A 477 10.78 19.85 13.10
CA LEU A 477 10.97 21.26 13.47
C LEU A 477 11.42 22.11 12.26
N ARG A 478 12.18 21.51 11.35
CA ARG A 478 12.66 22.15 10.12
C ARG A 478 11.53 22.43 9.13
N THR A 479 10.65 21.45 8.87
CA THR A 479 9.47 21.65 8.00
C THR A 479 8.49 22.60 8.62
N PHE A 480 8.27 22.55 9.95
CA PHE A 480 7.42 23.49 10.67
C PHE A 480 7.92 24.93 10.54
N ILE A 481 9.23 25.18 10.73
CA ILE A 481 9.84 26.51 10.61
C ILE A 481 9.75 27.01 9.17
N ARG A 482 9.99 26.16 8.16
CA ARG A 482 9.91 26.53 6.75
C ARG A 482 8.48 26.91 6.35
N ASP A 483 7.51 26.07 6.69
CA ASP A 483 6.11 26.25 6.28
C ASP A 483 5.42 27.39 7.07
N ASN A 484 5.97 27.76 8.24
CA ASN A 484 5.53 28.86 9.07
C ASN A 484 6.62 29.95 9.25
N SER A 485 7.44 30.17 8.23
CA SER A 485 8.60 31.05 8.33
C SER A 485 8.24 32.49 8.73
N VAL A 486 7.19 33.08 8.17
CA VAL A 486 6.75 34.45 8.50
C VAL A 486 6.23 34.56 9.94
N PRO A 487 5.29 33.71 10.42
CA PRO A 487 4.89 33.70 11.83
C PRO A 487 6.06 33.45 12.78
N PHE A 488 6.99 32.56 12.43
CA PHE A 488 8.14 32.24 13.25
C PHE A 488 9.13 33.39 13.37
N ILE A 489 9.42 34.12 12.28
CA ILE A 489 10.25 35.32 12.28
C ILE A 489 9.57 36.43 13.12
N LEU A 490 8.27 36.64 12.96
CA LEU A 490 7.51 37.61 13.77
C LEU A 490 7.57 37.27 15.26
N PHE A 491 7.39 36.01 15.63
CA PHE A 491 7.49 35.55 17.01
C PHE A 491 8.89 35.77 17.60
N THR A 492 9.95 35.43 16.85
CA THR A 492 11.34 35.63 17.30
C THR A 492 11.67 37.12 17.45
N LEU A 493 11.20 37.99 16.55
CA LEU A 493 11.37 39.45 16.66
C LEU A 493 10.61 40.02 17.87
N LEU A 494 9.38 39.56 18.13
CA LEU A 494 8.60 39.96 19.31
C LEU A 494 9.28 39.49 20.61
N ALA A 495 9.78 38.27 20.65
CA ALA A 495 10.51 37.74 21.80
C ALA A 495 11.80 38.54 22.06
N ALA A 496 12.57 38.81 21.00
CA ALA A 496 13.78 39.63 21.09
C ALA A 496 13.48 41.05 21.56
N SER A 497 12.42 41.70 21.03
CA SER A 497 12.00 43.04 21.45
C SER A 497 11.53 43.07 22.91
N GLY A 498 10.81 42.04 23.35
CA GLY A 498 10.43 41.87 24.76
C GLY A 498 11.64 41.72 25.69
N LEU A 499 12.61 40.92 25.28
CA LEU A 499 13.87 40.75 26.04
C LEU A 499 14.65 42.07 26.15
N LEU A 500 14.77 42.80 25.04
CA LEU A 500 15.40 44.13 25.03
C LEU A 500 14.67 45.13 25.94
N ALA A 501 13.34 45.12 25.93
CA ALA A 501 12.51 45.94 26.80
C ALA A 501 12.75 45.61 28.29
N LEU A 502 12.83 44.31 28.63
CA LEU A 502 13.16 43.86 30.00
C LEU A 502 14.55 44.27 30.43
N ILE A 503 15.56 44.12 29.57
CA ILE A 503 16.95 44.59 29.83
C ILE A 503 16.98 46.09 30.02
N TYR A 504 16.28 46.86 29.17
CA TYR A 504 16.18 48.31 29.30
C TYR A 504 15.46 48.73 30.59
N ALA A 505 14.37 48.08 30.94
CA ALA A 505 13.64 48.33 32.20
C ALA A 505 14.53 48.05 33.42
N HIS A 506 15.25 46.93 33.39
CA HIS A 506 16.21 46.58 34.44
C HIS A 506 17.34 47.61 34.55
N TYR A 507 17.95 48.01 33.44
CA TYR A 507 18.96 49.04 33.39
C TYR A 507 18.43 50.38 33.94
N ARG A 508 17.25 50.80 33.53
CA ARG A 508 16.60 52.03 34.02
C ARG A 508 16.28 51.96 35.52
N SER A 509 15.91 50.82 36.03
CA SER A 509 15.70 50.61 37.47
C SER A 509 17.00 50.73 38.25
N GLN A 510 18.08 50.15 37.79
CA GLN A 510 19.43 50.25 38.36
C GLN A 510 19.93 51.72 38.41
N MET A 511 19.73 52.47 37.34
CA MET A 511 20.08 53.87 37.26
C MET A 511 19.26 54.75 38.20
N ARG A 512 17.97 54.45 38.41
CA ARG A 512 17.12 55.13 39.40
C ARG A 512 17.61 54.87 40.81
N MET A 513 17.96 53.61 41.13
CA MET A 513 18.49 53.23 42.44
C MET A 513 19.82 53.96 42.74
N LYS A 514 20.72 53.96 41.76
CA LYS A 514 22.02 54.71 41.89
C LYS A 514 21.78 56.20 42.16
N ARG A 515 20.89 56.86 41.44
CA ARG A 515 20.54 58.28 41.68
C ARG A 515 19.92 58.50 43.05
N GLN A 516 19.07 57.63 43.56
CA GLN A 516 18.54 57.73 44.90
C GLN A 516 19.63 57.63 45.96
N ILE A 517 20.55 56.68 45.84
CA ILE A 517 21.67 56.50 46.74
C ILE A 517 22.61 57.74 46.72
N GLU A 518 22.87 58.29 45.53
CA GLU A 518 23.68 59.55 45.41
C GLU A 518 22.98 60.74 46.07
N LEU A 519 21.67 60.90 45.87
CA LEU A 519 20.88 61.94 46.50
C LEU A 519 20.85 61.83 48.03
N GLU A 520 20.67 60.59 48.55
CA GLU A 520 20.73 60.35 49.99
C GLU A 520 22.08 60.61 50.55
N ASN A 521 23.14 60.12 49.92
CA ASN A 521 24.56 60.43 50.34
C ASN A 521 24.84 61.90 50.32
N THR A 522 24.37 62.64 49.34
CA THR A 522 24.52 64.10 49.27
C THR A 522 23.77 64.79 50.41
N ARG A 523 22.50 64.31 50.68
CA ARG A 523 21.73 64.84 51.78
C ARG A 523 22.37 64.57 53.15
N TYR A 524 22.95 63.38 53.34
CA TYR A 524 23.66 63.07 54.57
C TYR A 524 24.88 63.96 54.72
N ARG A 525 25.66 64.26 53.66
CA ARG A 525 26.77 65.16 53.67
C ARG A 525 26.37 66.59 54.08
N TYR A 526 25.30 67.11 53.45
CA TYR A 526 24.80 68.48 53.81
C TYR A 526 24.34 68.56 55.26
N LEU A 527 23.65 67.52 55.77
CA LEU A 527 23.21 67.48 57.17
C LEU A 527 24.40 67.39 58.15
N SER A 528 25.41 66.61 57.82
CA SER A 528 26.66 66.53 58.62
C SER A 528 27.41 67.87 58.68
N ASP A 529 27.53 68.57 57.52
CA ASP A 529 28.21 69.85 57.45
C ASP A 529 27.44 70.98 58.18
N ILE A 530 26.08 70.93 58.25
CA ILE A 530 25.31 71.99 58.96
C ILE A 530 25.29 71.75 60.47
N LEU A 531 25.20 70.48 60.91
CA LEU A 531 24.98 70.14 62.32
C LEU A 531 26.29 70.08 63.10
N LYS A 532 27.47 70.12 62.42
CA LYS A 532 28.79 69.91 63.04
C LYS A 532 28.86 68.65 63.93
N GLU A 533 28.04 67.64 63.57
CA GLU A 533 28.01 66.37 64.28
C GLU A 533 29.17 65.46 63.86
N VAL A 534 29.78 64.83 64.85
CA VAL A 534 30.84 63.85 64.62
C VAL A 534 30.20 62.52 64.16
N THR A 535 30.44 62.12 62.92
CA THR A 535 30.04 60.82 62.43
C THR A 535 31.24 59.88 62.39
N PHE A 536 30.98 58.60 62.64
CA PHE A 536 31.96 57.55 62.50
C PHE A 536 31.40 56.36 61.77
N THR A 537 32.30 55.70 61.06
CA THR A 537 31.96 54.39 60.41
C THR A 537 32.89 53.33 60.95
N TYR A 538 32.33 52.23 61.43
CA TYR A 538 33.10 51.08 61.92
C TYR A 538 32.99 49.92 60.99
N ASP A 539 34.10 49.44 60.44
CA ASP A 539 34.20 48.27 59.64
C ASP A 539 34.56 47.05 60.53
N TYR A 540 33.56 46.15 60.71
CA TYR A 540 33.72 44.93 61.50
C TYR A 540 34.73 43.95 60.90
N GLY A 541 34.94 43.93 59.61
CA GLY A 541 35.86 43.01 58.91
C GLY A 541 37.32 43.34 59.11
N SER A 542 37.60 44.60 59.10
CA SER A 542 38.99 45.14 59.27
C SER A 542 39.26 45.68 60.66
N ASP A 543 38.27 45.73 61.56
CA ASP A 543 38.35 46.32 62.90
C ASP A 543 38.82 47.77 62.85
N VAL A 544 38.31 48.56 61.91
CA VAL A 544 38.73 49.94 61.69
C VAL A 544 37.59 50.91 61.94
N LEU A 545 37.79 51.87 62.82
CA LEU A 545 36.88 52.99 63.04
C LEU A 545 37.38 54.20 62.22
N THR A 546 36.55 54.73 61.36
CA THR A 546 36.87 55.95 60.60
C THR A 546 36.00 57.10 61.09
N LEU A 547 36.59 58.19 61.48
CA LEU A 547 35.93 59.40 61.97
C LEU A 547 35.72 60.41 60.84
N SER A 548 34.62 61.21 60.92
CA SER A 548 34.43 62.38 60.09
C SER A 548 35.55 63.45 60.36
N ARG A 549 35.64 64.39 59.45
CA ARG A 549 36.65 65.46 59.61
C ARG A 549 36.50 66.25 60.94
N GLU A 550 35.28 66.51 61.34
CA GLU A 550 34.94 67.16 62.59
C GLU A 550 35.29 66.25 63.79
N GLY A 551 35.13 65.00 63.71
CA GLY A 551 35.53 64.01 64.71
C GLY A 551 37.04 63.97 64.89
N VAL A 552 37.82 64.05 63.81
CA VAL A 552 39.29 64.13 63.84
C VAL A 552 39.78 65.43 64.52
N GLU A 553 39.12 66.55 64.24
CA GLU A 553 39.43 67.82 64.85
C GLU A 553 39.09 67.90 66.36
N ILE A 554 37.98 67.27 66.77
CA ILE A 554 37.56 67.29 68.18
C ILE A 554 38.34 66.29 69.03
N PHE A 555 38.61 65.10 68.49
CA PHE A 555 39.30 64.04 69.27
C PHE A 555 40.81 64.04 69.13
N GLY A 556 41.37 64.87 68.21
CA GLY A 556 42.80 65.01 68.01
C GLY A 556 43.56 63.75 67.58
N THR A 557 42.84 62.86 66.90
CA THR A 557 43.32 61.54 66.46
C THR A 557 43.34 61.44 64.95
N ASP A 558 44.10 60.47 64.37
CA ASP A 558 44.12 60.23 62.94
C ASP A 558 42.74 59.81 62.43
N LYS A 559 42.43 60.04 61.16
CA LYS A 559 41.14 59.82 60.46
C LYS A 559 40.62 58.40 60.56
N SER A 560 41.49 57.45 60.82
CA SER A 560 41.15 56.07 61.05
C SER A 560 41.91 55.47 62.25
N ILE A 561 41.22 54.81 63.15
CA ILE A 561 41.79 54.08 64.27
C ILE A 561 41.70 52.61 63.96
N GLY A 562 42.85 51.96 63.64
CA GLY A 562 42.87 50.49 63.48
C GLY A 562 42.88 49.77 64.83
N GLN A 563 42.24 48.56 64.85
CA GLN A 563 42.15 47.72 66.02
C GLN A 563 41.41 48.39 67.22
N TYR A 564 40.23 48.91 66.92
CA TYR A 564 39.33 49.56 67.89
C TYR A 564 39.02 48.68 69.11
N SER A 565 38.90 47.39 68.95
CA SER A 565 38.68 46.45 70.05
C SER A 565 39.83 46.39 71.06
N ARG A 566 41.03 46.78 70.68
CA ARG A 566 42.22 46.93 71.64
C ARG A 566 42.20 48.21 72.46
N TYR A 567 41.51 49.24 71.98
CA TYR A 567 41.43 50.52 72.71
C TYR A 567 40.44 50.46 73.89
N GLN A 568 39.42 49.68 73.86
CA GLN A 568 38.50 49.44 74.97
C GLN A 568 39.13 48.69 76.17
N GLY A 569 40.23 47.98 75.93
CA GLY A 569 40.93 47.22 76.98
C GLY A 569 42.02 48.01 77.76
N SER A 570 42.38 49.23 77.32
CA SER A 570 43.46 50.00 77.95
C SER A 570 43.04 51.26 78.77
N SER A 571 41.75 51.59 78.77
CA SER A 571 41.21 52.69 79.60
C SER A 571 40.36 52.12 80.75
N GLY A 572 41.02 51.37 81.66
CA GLY A 572 40.53 51.10 83.00
C GLY A 572 40.90 52.24 83.93
N GLN A 573 40.32 53.42 83.77
CA GLN A 573 40.11 54.40 84.83
C GLN A 573 38.89 55.24 84.46
N GLU A 574 37.92 55.18 85.30
CA GLU A 574 36.73 56.02 85.31
C GLU A 574 37.14 57.50 85.34
N GLU A 575 36.76 58.26 84.34
CA GLU A 575 36.30 59.63 84.58
C GLU A 575 35.13 59.91 83.61
N GLY A 576 34.01 60.25 84.24
CA GLY A 576 32.73 60.39 83.68
C GLY A 576 32.61 61.31 82.45
N LEU A 577 31.94 60.82 81.45
CA LEU A 577 31.35 61.66 80.40
C LEU A 577 30.09 62.31 80.99
N PRO A 578 30.00 63.66 80.92
CA PRO A 578 28.74 64.34 81.25
C PRO A 578 27.74 64.03 80.12
N SER A 579 26.50 63.77 80.53
CA SER A 579 25.28 63.47 79.78
C SER A 579 25.04 64.35 78.56
#